data_6ff5b544cfa91d27deff16dd32236d61
#
_entry.id   6ff5b544cfa91d27deff16dd32236d61
#
_cell.length_a   1.000
_cell.length_b   1.000
_cell.length_c   1.000
_cell.angle_alpha   90.00
_cell.angle_beta   90.00
_cell.angle_gamma   90.00
#
_symmetry.space_group_name_H-M   'P 1'
#
loop_
_entity.id
_entity.type
_entity.pdbx_description
1 polymer ?
#
loop_
_entity_poly.entity_id
_entity_poly.type
_entity_poly.pdbx_seq_one_letter_code
_entity_poly.pdbx_strand_id
1 'polypeptide(L)'
;PIVQPYNIFSNTFACMAFAQLAKATGSEEYAEIAKKTFERILARRSNPKGQWNKLYPGTRPMKDFALPMIICNMALEVEDIINDPALIDKTIDESVHEIVDVFYQPELGVIMENLAPDGSLIDCFEGRRVNPGHDLEAMWFLMNIGIRRNDRKLIDKAVEISLSVIKYGWDEKYGGIFYFMDRKGYPTQELEWDQKLWWVHLESTIAMIKGYQLTGNEECLEWFKKL
;
A
#
# COMPACT_ATOMS: atom_id res chain seq x y z
N PRO A 1 -20.85 12.58 11.68
CA PRO A 1 -21.46 11.27 11.83
C PRO A 1 -21.86 11.01 13.28
N ILE A 2 -22.94 10.26 13.47
CA ILE A 2 -23.46 9.89 14.81
C ILE A 2 -22.47 8.97 15.52
N VAL A 3 -21.73 8.15 14.77
CA VAL A 3 -20.69 7.28 15.27
C VAL A 3 -19.42 7.55 14.46
N GLN A 4 -18.29 7.74 15.15
CA GLN A 4 -17.01 7.92 14.46
C GLN A 4 -16.65 6.62 13.72
N PRO A 5 -16.32 6.67 12.43
CA PRO A 5 -15.83 5.49 11.71
C PRO A 5 -14.60 4.93 12.40
N TYR A 6 -14.63 3.64 12.73
CA TYR A 6 -13.46 2.97 13.32
C TYR A 6 -12.45 2.52 12.26
N ASN A 7 -12.90 2.36 11.02
CA ASN A 7 -12.04 1.96 9.91
C ASN A 7 -11.31 3.19 9.34
N ILE A 8 -10.01 3.26 9.59
CA ILE A 8 -9.16 4.36 9.13
C ILE A 8 -9.08 4.43 7.59
N PHE A 9 -9.19 3.29 6.89
CA PHE A 9 -9.13 3.24 5.42
C PHE A 9 -10.29 3.99 4.76
N SER A 10 -11.49 3.93 5.33
CA SER A 10 -12.61 4.75 4.84
C SER A 10 -12.31 6.25 4.95
N ASN A 11 -11.55 6.66 5.97
CA ASN A 11 -11.14 8.05 6.11
C ASN A 11 -10.07 8.42 5.09
N THR A 12 -9.12 7.53 4.75
CA THR A 12 -8.10 7.82 3.73
C THR A 12 -8.73 8.00 2.36
N PHE A 13 -9.63 7.13 1.95
CA PHE A 13 -10.38 7.29 0.69
C PHE A 13 -11.25 8.53 0.67
N ALA A 14 -11.93 8.86 1.77
CA ALA A 14 -12.70 10.10 1.86
C ALA A 14 -11.80 11.34 1.76
N CYS A 15 -10.62 11.33 2.39
CA CYS A 15 -9.64 12.39 2.32
C CYS A 15 -9.20 12.64 0.87
N MET A 16 -8.79 11.60 0.16
CA MET A 16 -8.39 11.68 -1.24
C MET A 16 -9.55 12.16 -2.14
N ALA A 17 -10.75 11.63 -1.94
CA ALA A 17 -11.93 12.03 -2.71
C ALA A 17 -12.26 13.51 -2.56
N PHE A 18 -12.28 14.03 -1.32
CA PHE A 18 -12.53 15.45 -1.08
C PHE A 18 -11.38 16.34 -1.57
N ALA A 19 -10.14 15.89 -1.51
CA ALA A 19 -9.01 16.61 -2.07
C ALA A 19 -9.14 16.73 -3.60
N GLN A 20 -9.43 15.64 -4.30
CA GLN A 20 -9.62 15.67 -5.75
C GLN A 20 -10.87 16.48 -6.16
N LEU A 21 -11.95 16.38 -5.38
CA LEU A 21 -13.15 17.18 -5.63
C LEU A 21 -12.87 18.67 -5.42
N ALA A 22 -12.08 19.05 -4.41
CA ALA A 22 -11.65 20.42 -4.20
C ALA A 22 -10.83 20.93 -5.38
N LYS A 23 -9.87 20.14 -5.88
CA LYS A 23 -9.08 20.46 -7.09
C LYS A 23 -9.97 20.68 -8.31
N ALA A 24 -10.94 19.81 -8.53
CA ALA A 24 -11.82 19.85 -9.69
C ALA A 24 -12.83 21.02 -9.66
N THR A 25 -13.27 21.43 -8.49
CA THR A 25 -14.36 22.43 -8.32
C THR A 25 -13.88 23.80 -7.83
N GLY A 26 -12.67 23.89 -7.27
CA GLY A 26 -12.17 25.07 -6.57
C GLY A 26 -12.88 25.32 -5.22
N SER A 27 -13.59 24.33 -4.65
CA SER A 27 -14.35 24.51 -3.42
C SER A 27 -13.45 24.50 -2.19
N GLU A 28 -13.45 25.61 -1.45
CA GLU A 28 -12.76 25.73 -0.16
C GLU A 28 -13.37 24.80 0.89
N GLU A 29 -14.67 24.53 0.87
CA GLU A 29 -15.34 23.61 1.78
C GLU A 29 -14.77 22.20 1.67
N TYR A 30 -14.61 21.68 0.45
CA TYR A 30 -14.04 20.36 0.22
C TYR A 30 -12.57 20.30 0.58
N ALA A 31 -11.81 21.37 0.33
CA ALA A 31 -10.42 21.48 0.76
C ALA A 31 -10.29 21.39 2.30
N GLU A 32 -11.13 22.10 3.03
CA GLU A 32 -11.15 22.06 4.49
C GLU A 32 -11.55 20.67 5.06
N ILE A 33 -12.48 19.97 4.40
CA ILE A 33 -12.83 18.59 4.77
C ILE A 33 -11.63 17.67 4.57
N ALA A 34 -10.93 17.79 3.44
CA ALA A 34 -9.73 17.00 3.15
C ALA A 34 -8.62 17.27 4.19
N LYS A 35 -8.30 18.54 4.49
CA LYS A 35 -7.30 18.91 5.50
C LYS A 35 -7.59 18.32 6.87
N LYS A 36 -8.79 18.57 7.39
CA LYS A 36 -9.20 18.06 8.71
C LYS A 36 -9.18 16.53 8.77
N THR A 37 -9.52 15.88 7.66
CA THR A 37 -9.50 14.43 7.59
C THR A 37 -8.07 13.91 7.57
N PHE A 38 -7.17 14.52 6.81
CA PHE A 38 -5.75 14.22 6.78
C PHE A 38 -5.10 14.31 8.17
N GLU A 39 -5.28 15.43 8.85
CA GLU A 39 -4.77 15.65 10.22
C GLU A 39 -5.26 14.56 11.19
N ARG A 40 -6.55 14.22 11.12
CA ARG A 40 -7.14 13.15 11.95
C ARG A 40 -6.58 11.77 11.66
N ILE A 41 -6.28 11.47 10.40
CA ILE A 41 -5.66 10.21 10.00
C ILE A 41 -4.25 10.13 10.60
N LEU A 42 -3.44 11.17 10.44
CA LEU A 42 -2.09 11.20 11.01
C LEU A 42 -2.10 11.07 12.54
N ALA A 43 -3.02 11.75 13.21
CA ALA A 43 -3.18 11.65 14.67
C ALA A 43 -3.62 10.26 15.15
N ARG A 44 -4.27 9.46 14.29
CA ARG A 44 -4.80 8.13 14.63
C ARG A 44 -3.92 6.97 14.16
N ARG A 45 -2.87 7.21 13.36
CA ARG A 45 -2.11 6.12 12.71
C ARG A 45 -1.49 5.14 13.69
N SER A 46 -1.14 5.56 14.90
CA SER A 46 -0.63 4.69 15.96
C SER A 46 -1.70 3.86 16.68
N ASN A 47 -2.97 4.25 16.56
CA ASN A 47 -4.12 3.52 17.09
C ASN A 47 -5.30 3.62 16.11
N PRO A 48 -5.23 2.96 14.95
CA PRO A 48 -6.18 3.15 13.85
C PRO A 48 -7.64 2.88 14.22
N LYS A 49 -7.88 1.93 15.11
CA LYS A 49 -9.23 1.55 15.58
C LYS A 49 -9.71 2.40 16.76
N GLY A 50 -8.81 3.13 17.43
CA GLY A 50 -9.14 3.98 18.58
C GLY A 50 -9.91 3.21 19.66
N GLN A 51 -10.99 3.80 20.16
CA GLN A 51 -11.88 3.17 21.18
C GLN A 51 -12.59 1.91 20.67
N TRP A 52 -12.62 1.66 19.39
CA TRP A 52 -13.23 0.46 18.77
C TRP A 52 -12.26 -0.71 18.65
N ASN A 53 -11.04 -0.55 19.14
CA ASN A 53 -10.07 -1.65 19.17
C ASN A 53 -10.52 -2.69 20.20
N LYS A 54 -10.87 -3.88 19.72
CA LYS A 54 -11.30 -5.00 20.57
C LYS A 54 -10.15 -5.92 20.97
N LEU A 55 -8.94 -5.62 20.53
CA LEU A 55 -7.77 -6.38 20.97
C LEU A 55 -7.43 -6.01 22.41
N TYR A 56 -7.15 -7.02 23.22
CA TYR A 56 -6.62 -6.79 24.55
C TYR A 56 -5.23 -6.14 24.42
N PRO A 57 -4.97 -5.01 25.12
CA PRO A 57 -3.69 -4.32 25.02
C PRO A 57 -2.50 -5.24 25.27
N GLY A 58 -1.50 -5.18 24.40
CA GLY A 58 -0.30 -6.00 24.49
C GLY A 58 -0.43 -7.46 24.05
N THR A 59 -1.63 -7.90 23.61
CA THR A 59 -1.82 -9.23 23.06
C THR A 59 -1.56 -9.19 21.57
N ARG A 60 -0.57 -9.96 21.11
CA ARG A 60 -0.17 -10.08 19.68
C ARG A 60 -0.02 -8.71 19.00
N PRO A 61 0.83 -7.81 19.49
CA PRO A 61 1.09 -6.56 18.80
C PRO A 61 1.74 -6.87 17.45
N MET A 62 1.20 -6.25 16.39
CA MET A 62 1.71 -6.40 15.02
C MET A 62 1.73 -5.05 14.35
N LYS A 63 2.69 -4.85 13.45
CA LYS A 63 2.66 -3.80 12.43
C LYS A 63 1.81 -4.30 11.27
N ASP A 64 1.10 -3.39 10.62
CA ASP A 64 0.22 -3.66 9.48
C ASP A 64 0.72 -2.88 8.27
N PHE A 65 0.93 -3.56 7.14
CA PHE A 65 1.47 -2.98 5.92
C PHE A 65 0.49 -2.06 5.19
N ALA A 66 -0.80 -2.41 5.20
CA ALA A 66 -1.77 -1.67 4.41
C ALA A 66 -1.88 -0.19 4.81
N LEU A 67 -1.58 0.14 6.07
CA LEU A 67 -1.68 1.52 6.54
C LEU A 67 -0.57 2.44 6.00
N PRO A 68 0.74 2.15 6.12
CA PRO A 68 1.78 2.96 5.49
C PRO A 68 1.63 3.01 3.97
N MET A 69 1.21 1.93 3.33
CA MET A 69 0.92 1.88 1.89
C MET A 69 -0.11 2.94 1.50
N ILE A 70 -1.29 2.95 2.11
CA ILE A 70 -2.34 3.90 1.73
C ILE A 70 -2.04 5.35 2.16
N ILE A 71 -1.34 5.56 3.27
CA ILE A 71 -0.90 6.89 3.71
C ILE A 71 0.09 7.48 2.70
N CYS A 72 0.96 6.68 2.14
CA CYS A 72 1.91 7.06 1.10
C CYS A 72 1.19 7.67 -0.11
N ASN A 73 0.20 6.96 -0.65
CA ASN A 73 -0.60 7.46 -1.78
C ASN A 73 -1.46 8.67 -1.39
N MET A 74 -2.10 8.61 -0.22
CA MET A 74 -2.91 9.73 0.26
C MET A 74 -2.10 11.02 0.34
N ALA A 75 -0.85 10.97 0.81
CA ALA A 75 0.00 12.15 0.92
C ALA A 75 0.25 12.79 -0.46
N LEU A 76 0.46 11.98 -1.51
CA LEU A 76 0.58 12.47 -2.89
C LEU A 76 -0.72 13.13 -3.37
N GLU A 77 -1.85 12.48 -3.13
CA GLU A 77 -3.14 12.94 -3.65
C GLU A 77 -3.64 14.24 -3.00
N VAL A 78 -3.18 14.53 -1.77
CA VAL A 78 -3.64 15.71 -1.02
C VAL A 78 -2.62 16.84 -0.98
N GLU A 79 -1.41 16.69 -1.53
CA GLU A 79 -0.30 17.64 -1.32
C GLU A 79 -0.64 19.07 -1.71
N ASP A 80 -1.33 19.29 -2.84
CA ASP A 80 -1.74 20.62 -3.30
C ASP A 80 -2.78 21.27 -2.37
N ILE A 81 -3.57 20.47 -1.67
CA ILE A 81 -4.62 20.94 -0.77
C ILE A 81 -4.06 21.25 0.62
N ILE A 82 -3.15 20.38 1.10
CA ILE A 82 -2.51 20.56 2.43
C ILE A 82 -1.61 21.80 2.42
N ASN A 83 -0.89 22.02 1.33
CA ASN A 83 0.02 23.15 1.15
C ASN A 83 1.06 23.27 2.29
N ASP A 84 1.51 22.13 2.82
CA ASP A 84 2.60 22.00 3.78
C ASP A 84 3.61 20.96 3.25
N PRO A 85 4.56 21.36 2.41
CA PRO A 85 5.52 20.44 1.80
C PRO A 85 6.33 19.65 2.83
N ALA A 86 6.68 20.28 3.96
CA ALA A 86 7.47 19.60 4.98
C ALA A 86 6.69 18.46 5.65
N LEU A 87 5.41 18.66 5.94
CA LEU A 87 4.53 17.63 6.48
C LEU A 87 4.30 16.50 5.46
N ILE A 88 4.08 16.85 4.20
CA ILE A 88 3.91 15.87 3.12
C ILE A 88 5.17 15.06 2.92
N ASP A 89 6.34 15.71 2.79
CA ASP A 89 7.61 14.99 2.60
C ASP A 89 7.94 14.07 3.78
N LYS A 90 7.73 14.53 5.01
CA LYS A 90 7.89 13.70 6.21
C LYS A 90 6.95 12.48 6.19
N THR A 91 5.68 12.69 5.82
CA THR A 91 4.69 11.60 5.76
C THR A 91 5.08 10.56 4.70
N ILE A 92 5.56 11.01 3.55
CA ILE A 92 6.05 10.14 2.48
C ILE A 92 7.31 9.40 2.93
N ASP A 93 8.31 10.09 3.55
CA ASP A 93 9.56 9.47 4.00
C ASP A 93 9.30 8.35 5.01
N GLU A 94 8.46 8.60 5.99
CA GLU A 94 8.07 7.60 6.99
C GLU A 94 7.39 6.39 6.33
N SER A 95 6.53 6.62 5.35
CA SER A 95 5.83 5.55 4.63
C SER A 95 6.76 4.75 3.72
N VAL A 96 7.62 5.43 2.96
CA VAL A 96 8.63 4.78 2.10
C VAL A 96 9.57 3.90 2.93
N HIS A 97 10.05 4.43 4.06
CA HIS A 97 10.88 3.68 5.00
C HIS A 97 10.17 2.41 5.50
N GLU A 98 8.92 2.53 5.96
CA GLU A 98 8.16 1.35 6.41
C GLU A 98 8.00 0.32 5.28
N ILE A 99 7.65 0.75 4.07
CA ILE A 99 7.42 -0.15 2.93
C ILE A 99 8.71 -0.86 2.51
N VAL A 100 9.80 -0.11 2.28
CA VAL A 100 11.01 -0.61 1.62
C VAL A 100 12.01 -1.22 2.61
N ASP A 101 12.15 -0.61 3.80
CA ASP A 101 13.20 -1.00 4.75
C ASP A 101 12.68 -1.92 5.86
N VAL A 102 11.35 -1.91 6.12
CA VAL A 102 10.76 -2.72 7.21
C VAL A 102 9.94 -3.88 6.65
N PHE A 103 8.91 -3.61 5.82
CA PHE A 103 7.98 -4.66 5.36
C PHE A 103 8.51 -5.50 4.21
N TYR A 104 9.32 -4.94 3.32
CA TYR A 104 9.92 -5.71 2.24
C TYR A 104 10.97 -6.69 2.78
N GLN A 105 10.86 -7.95 2.37
CA GLN A 105 11.76 -9.02 2.77
C GLN A 105 12.61 -9.45 1.55
N PRO A 106 13.83 -8.93 1.39
CA PRO A 106 14.65 -9.19 0.19
C PRO A 106 14.91 -10.68 -0.07
N GLU A 107 15.09 -11.46 1.00
CA GLU A 107 15.34 -12.91 0.91
C GLU A 107 14.13 -13.68 0.36
N LEU A 108 12.93 -13.14 0.53
CA LEU A 108 11.68 -13.71 0.04
C LEU A 108 11.21 -13.05 -1.26
N GLY A 109 11.68 -11.84 -1.54
CA GLY A 109 11.28 -11.04 -2.68
C GLY A 109 9.85 -10.51 -2.63
N VAL A 110 9.26 -10.40 -1.43
CA VAL A 110 7.86 -9.98 -1.20
C VAL A 110 7.75 -9.02 -0.02
N ILE A 111 6.60 -8.39 0.11
CA ILE A 111 6.25 -7.54 1.24
C ILE A 111 5.32 -8.33 2.17
N MET A 112 5.57 -8.29 3.46
CA MET A 112 4.73 -9.00 4.43
C MET A 112 3.54 -8.12 4.84
N GLU A 113 2.34 -8.71 4.93
CA GLU A 113 1.15 -7.99 5.42
C GLU A 113 1.26 -7.61 6.90
N ASN A 114 1.95 -8.44 7.69
CA ASN A 114 2.11 -8.18 9.12
C ASN A 114 3.51 -8.58 9.61
N LEU A 115 4.06 -7.77 10.48
CA LEU A 115 5.34 -8.01 11.16
C LEU A 115 5.20 -7.80 12.67
N ALA A 116 6.17 -8.30 13.43
CA ALA A 116 6.31 -7.93 14.83
C ALA A 116 6.60 -6.43 14.97
N PRO A 117 6.37 -5.82 16.14
CA PRO A 117 6.65 -4.40 16.37
C PRO A 117 8.10 -3.99 16.09
N ASP A 118 9.03 -4.90 16.24
CA ASP A 118 10.47 -4.70 15.94
C ASP A 118 10.84 -4.95 14.48
N GLY A 119 9.85 -5.27 13.62
CA GLY A 119 10.05 -5.56 12.20
C GLY A 119 10.41 -7.02 11.90
N SER A 120 10.52 -7.89 12.89
CA SER A 120 10.84 -9.29 12.67
C SER A 120 9.64 -10.09 12.14
N LEU A 121 9.94 -11.20 11.44
CA LEU A 121 8.93 -12.13 10.92
C LEU A 121 8.26 -12.89 12.06
N ILE A 122 6.93 -13.02 11.98
CA ILE A 122 6.14 -13.79 12.94
C ILE A 122 5.70 -15.10 12.28
N ASP A 123 5.79 -16.21 13.01
CA ASP A 123 5.36 -17.52 12.54
C ASP A 123 3.95 -17.86 13.03
N CYS A 124 2.98 -17.11 12.53
CA CYS A 124 1.54 -17.36 12.71
C CYS A 124 0.82 -17.06 11.39
N PHE A 125 -0.47 -17.33 11.30
CA PHE A 125 -1.24 -17.12 10.07
C PHE A 125 -1.09 -15.69 9.52
N GLU A 126 -1.35 -14.70 10.35
CA GLU A 126 -1.26 -13.29 9.96
C GLU A 126 0.17 -12.87 9.59
N GLY A 127 1.18 -13.36 10.35
CA GLY A 127 2.59 -13.01 10.15
C GLY A 127 3.27 -13.77 9.00
N ARG A 128 2.59 -14.73 8.37
CA ARG A 128 3.07 -15.41 7.15
C ARG A 128 2.37 -14.96 5.89
N ARG A 129 1.35 -14.10 6.02
CA ARG A 129 0.51 -13.66 4.92
C ARG A 129 1.22 -12.67 4.02
N VAL A 130 1.08 -12.89 2.72
CA VAL A 130 1.48 -12.01 1.62
C VAL A 130 0.24 -11.70 0.79
N ASN A 131 0.06 -10.44 0.39
CA ASN A 131 -0.97 -10.03 -0.55
C ASN A 131 -0.30 -9.43 -1.79
N PRO A 132 -0.10 -10.22 -2.86
CA PRO A 132 0.56 -9.72 -4.06
C PRO A 132 -0.10 -8.48 -4.67
N GLY A 133 -1.41 -8.31 -4.50
CA GLY A 133 -2.15 -7.13 -4.94
C GLY A 133 -1.72 -5.86 -4.21
N HIS A 134 -1.68 -5.89 -2.88
CA HIS A 134 -1.19 -4.78 -2.07
C HIS A 134 0.29 -4.46 -2.35
N ASP A 135 1.11 -5.50 -2.51
CA ASP A 135 2.52 -5.30 -2.82
C ASP A 135 2.70 -4.54 -4.14
N LEU A 136 1.99 -4.95 -5.19
CA LEU A 136 2.05 -4.32 -6.51
C LEU A 136 1.41 -2.92 -6.52
N GLU A 137 0.33 -2.72 -5.78
CA GLU A 137 -0.27 -1.41 -5.55
C GLU A 137 0.72 -0.44 -4.91
N ALA A 138 1.37 -0.86 -3.83
CA ALA A 138 2.39 -0.05 -3.17
C ALA A 138 3.53 0.34 -4.13
N MET A 139 3.94 -0.56 -5.01
CA MET A 139 5.06 -0.30 -5.92
C MET A 139 4.75 0.80 -6.92
N TRP A 140 3.55 0.84 -7.50
CA TRP A 140 3.26 1.97 -8.39
C TRP A 140 3.04 3.29 -7.61
N PHE A 141 2.64 3.25 -6.33
CA PHE A 141 2.69 4.43 -5.46
C PHE A 141 4.13 4.93 -5.31
N LEU A 142 5.08 4.02 -5.02
CA LEU A 142 6.50 4.38 -4.92
C LEU A 142 7.06 4.92 -6.23
N MET A 143 6.64 4.39 -7.38
CA MET A 143 7.01 4.95 -8.68
C MET A 143 6.51 6.40 -8.83
N ASN A 144 5.30 6.72 -8.39
CA ASN A 144 4.80 8.10 -8.39
C ASN A 144 5.63 9.02 -7.48
N ILE A 145 6.03 8.54 -6.32
CA ILE A 145 6.94 9.29 -5.42
C ILE A 145 8.29 9.50 -6.09
N GLY A 146 8.82 8.48 -6.75
CA GLY A 146 10.06 8.57 -7.50
C GLY A 146 9.99 9.62 -8.60
N ILE A 147 8.86 9.70 -9.33
CA ILE A 147 8.62 10.77 -10.33
C ILE A 147 8.62 12.14 -9.64
N ARG A 148 7.83 12.32 -8.59
CA ARG A 148 7.70 13.57 -7.84
C ARG A 148 9.05 14.09 -7.34
N ARG A 149 9.93 13.18 -6.90
CA ARG A 149 11.25 13.49 -6.33
C ARG A 149 12.39 13.46 -7.34
N ASN A 150 12.12 13.08 -8.58
CA ASN A 150 13.14 12.76 -9.57
C ASN A 150 14.16 11.72 -9.05
N ASP A 151 13.67 10.74 -8.28
CA ASP A 151 14.45 9.69 -7.66
C ASP A 151 14.40 8.40 -8.49
N ARG A 152 15.36 8.28 -9.38
CA ARG A 152 15.51 7.11 -10.26
C ARG A 152 15.76 5.82 -9.47
N LYS A 153 16.47 5.87 -8.35
CA LYS A 153 16.79 4.69 -7.53
C LYS A 153 15.52 4.10 -6.90
N LEU A 154 14.63 4.97 -6.42
CA LEU A 154 13.35 4.53 -5.86
C LEU A 154 12.48 3.88 -6.94
N ILE A 155 12.46 4.45 -8.15
CA ILE A 155 11.72 3.87 -9.30
C ILE A 155 12.28 2.47 -9.64
N ASP A 156 13.60 2.36 -9.80
CA ASP A 156 14.24 1.09 -10.15
C ASP A 156 14.00 0.02 -9.06
N LYS A 157 14.04 0.42 -7.78
CA LYS A 157 13.73 -0.47 -6.66
C LYS A 157 12.28 -0.93 -6.66
N ALA A 158 11.35 -0.03 -6.92
CA ALA A 158 9.93 -0.39 -7.02
C ALA A 158 9.67 -1.36 -8.19
N VAL A 159 10.34 -1.18 -9.33
CA VAL A 159 10.26 -2.11 -10.46
C VAL A 159 10.85 -3.48 -10.12
N GLU A 160 12.02 -3.52 -9.46
CA GLU A 160 12.63 -4.77 -9.00
C GLU A 160 11.68 -5.57 -8.10
N ILE A 161 11.10 -4.91 -7.09
CA ILE A 161 10.14 -5.54 -6.16
C ILE A 161 8.89 -5.99 -6.93
N SER A 162 8.35 -5.17 -7.81
CA SER A 162 7.18 -5.52 -8.64
C SER A 162 7.40 -6.81 -9.43
N LEU A 163 8.56 -6.95 -10.07
CA LEU A 163 8.90 -8.15 -10.85
C LEU A 163 9.10 -9.38 -9.97
N SER A 164 9.61 -9.22 -8.77
CA SER A 164 9.71 -10.31 -7.80
C SER A 164 8.33 -10.77 -7.32
N VAL A 165 7.50 -9.82 -6.91
CA VAL A 165 6.15 -10.10 -6.39
C VAL A 165 5.25 -10.74 -7.42
N ILE A 166 5.25 -10.25 -8.68
CA ILE A 166 4.38 -10.82 -9.71
C ILE A 166 4.74 -12.26 -10.03
N LYS A 167 6.03 -12.60 -10.03
CA LYS A 167 6.50 -13.98 -10.19
C LYS A 167 6.08 -14.85 -9.01
N TYR A 168 6.21 -14.33 -7.79
CA TYR A 168 5.82 -15.04 -6.57
C TYR A 168 4.32 -15.32 -6.52
N GLY A 169 3.49 -14.32 -6.88
CA GLY A 169 2.03 -14.40 -6.81
C GLY A 169 1.36 -15.12 -7.99
N TRP A 170 2.10 -15.41 -9.07
CA TRP A 170 1.52 -15.99 -10.29
C TRP A 170 1.16 -17.46 -10.14
N ASP A 171 -0.04 -17.82 -10.57
CA ASP A 171 -0.48 -19.21 -10.67
C ASP A 171 0.04 -19.85 -11.98
N GLU A 172 1.07 -20.68 -11.90
CA GLU A 172 1.66 -21.32 -13.08
C GLU A 172 0.74 -22.35 -13.75
N LYS A 173 -0.26 -22.84 -13.03
CA LYS A 173 -1.16 -23.87 -13.54
C LYS A 173 -2.35 -23.29 -14.29
N TYR A 174 -2.96 -22.25 -13.76
CA TYR A 174 -4.22 -21.70 -14.28
C TYR A 174 -4.10 -20.25 -14.75
N GLY A 175 -2.97 -19.62 -14.53
CA GLY A 175 -2.76 -18.19 -14.76
C GLY A 175 -3.43 -17.30 -13.71
N GLY A 176 -3.10 -16.01 -13.77
CA GLY A 176 -3.57 -15.03 -12.83
C GLY A 176 -2.79 -15.00 -11.51
N ILE A 177 -3.08 -14.01 -10.70
CA ILE A 177 -2.39 -13.75 -9.44
C ILE A 177 -3.28 -14.18 -8.28
N PHE A 178 -2.71 -14.93 -7.33
CA PHE A 178 -3.40 -15.31 -6.09
C PHE A 178 -3.73 -14.07 -5.26
N TYR A 179 -4.86 -14.11 -4.55
CA TYR A 179 -5.27 -13.04 -3.67
C TYR A 179 -4.38 -12.98 -2.42
N PHE A 180 -4.23 -14.09 -1.73
CA PHE A 180 -3.33 -14.23 -0.58
C PHE A 180 -2.42 -15.44 -0.72
N MET A 181 -1.24 -15.34 -0.15
CA MET A 181 -0.29 -16.44 -0.07
C MET A 181 0.33 -16.52 1.33
N ASP A 182 0.74 -17.71 1.72
CA ASP A 182 1.54 -17.94 2.93
C ASP A 182 3.01 -18.11 2.53
N ARG A 183 3.93 -17.35 3.13
CA ARG A 183 5.36 -17.39 2.79
C ARG A 183 6.02 -18.75 2.99
N LYS A 184 5.37 -19.68 3.69
CA LYS A 184 5.81 -21.08 3.86
C LYS A 184 5.05 -22.05 2.97
N GLY A 185 4.16 -21.58 2.10
CA GLY A 185 3.39 -22.40 1.18
C GLY A 185 2.23 -23.15 1.83
N TYR A 186 1.82 -22.77 3.03
CA TYR A 186 0.61 -23.30 3.66
C TYR A 186 -0.65 -22.61 3.12
N PRO A 187 -1.83 -23.23 3.27
CA PRO A 187 -3.08 -22.50 3.07
C PRO A 187 -3.15 -21.30 4.03
N THR A 188 -3.65 -20.16 3.54
CA THR A 188 -3.93 -19.01 4.40
C THR A 188 -5.23 -19.20 5.14
N GLN A 189 -5.54 -18.33 6.10
CA GLN A 189 -6.82 -18.40 6.83
C GLN A 189 -7.98 -17.78 6.04
N GLU A 190 -7.70 -17.02 4.99
CA GLU A 190 -8.70 -16.41 4.12
C GLU A 190 -9.31 -17.47 3.19
N LEU A 191 -10.63 -17.62 3.23
CA LEU A 191 -11.36 -18.62 2.43
C LEU A 191 -11.15 -18.42 0.92
N GLU A 192 -11.00 -17.17 0.50
CA GLU A 192 -10.87 -16.75 -0.90
C GLU A 192 -9.41 -16.59 -1.38
N TRP A 193 -8.45 -17.13 -0.65
CA TRP A 193 -7.01 -16.92 -0.90
C TRP A 193 -6.54 -17.30 -2.33
N ASP A 194 -7.13 -18.32 -2.92
CA ASP A 194 -6.78 -18.83 -4.24
C ASP A 194 -7.58 -18.18 -5.40
N GLN A 195 -8.46 -17.24 -5.07
CA GLN A 195 -9.26 -16.54 -6.07
C GLN A 195 -8.43 -15.51 -6.84
N LYS A 196 -8.82 -15.28 -8.08
CA LYS A 196 -8.19 -14.31 -9.00
C LYS A 196 -9.04 -13.04 -9.05
N LEU A 197 -8.85 -12.15 -8.06
CA LEU A 197 -9.66 -10.96 -7.94
C LEU A 197 -9.28 -9.92 -9.00
N TRP A 198 -10.29 -9.25 -9.54
CA TRP A 198 -10.14 -8.23 -10.57
C TRP A 198 -9.20 -7.08 -10.16
N TRP A 199 -9.29 -6.61 -8.92
CA TRP A 199 -8.50 -5.48 -8.47
C TRP A 199 -7.01 -5.83 -8.36
N VAL A 200 -6.66 -7.02 -7.91
CA VAL A 200 -5.27 -7.53 -7.87
C VAL A 200 -4.63 -7.45 -9.25
N HIS A 201 -5.37 -7.84 -10.30
CA HIS A 201 -4.88 -7.80 -11.67
C HIS A 201 -4.79 -6.37 -12.22
N LEU A 202 -5.72 -5.48 -11.85
CA LEU A 202 -5.63 -4.07 -12.25
C LEU A 202 -4.44 -3.37 -11.63
N GLU A 203 -4.20 -3.54 -10.32
CA GLU A 203 -3.04 -2.98 -9.64
C GLU A 203 -1.72 -3.51 -10.25
N SER A 204 -1.69 -4.81 -10.55
CA SER A 204 -0.56 -5.43 -11.23
C SER A 204 -0.33 -4.85 -12.63
N THR A 205 -1.39 -4.66 -13.39
CA THR A 205 -1.35 -4.07 -14.73
C THR A 205 -0.79 -2.65 -14.67
N ILE A 206 -1.24 -1.84 -13.69
CA ILE A 206 -0.73 -0.47 -13.48
C ILE A 206 0.76 -0.50 -13.14
N ALA A 207 1.17 -1.35 -12.19
CA ALA A 207 2.58 -1.48 -11.79
C ALA A 207 3.47 -1.87 -12.97
N MET A 208 3.05 -2.85 -13.78
CA MET A 208 3.82 -3.34 -14.90
C MET A 208 3.95 -2.30 -16.03
N ILE A 209 2.84 -1.70 -16.47
CA ILE A 209 2.91 -0.70 -17.55
C ILE A 209 3.68 0.55 -17.13
N LYS A 210 3.50 1.00 -15.89
CA LYS A 210 4.26 2.13 -15.34
C LYS A 210 5.74 1.81 -15.23
N GLY A 211 6.09 0.63 -14.75
CA GLY A 211 7.47 0.14 -14.69
C GLY A 211 8.14 0.17 -16.08
N TYR A 212 7.47 -0.34 -17.11
CA TYR A 212 7.96 -0.25 -18.47
C TYR A 212 8.14 1.19 -18.97
N GLN A 213 7.13 2.04 -18.79
CA GLN A 213 7.17 3.43 -19.24
C GLN A 213 8.30 4.23 -18.58
N LEU A 214 8.60 3.98 -17.32
CA LEU A 214 9.61 4.71 -16.56
C LEU A 214 11.04 4.18 -16.75
N THR A 215 11.18 2.90 -17.04
CA THR A 215 12.50 2.25 -17.06
C THR A 215 12.90 1.64 -18.40
N GLY A 216 11.94 1.38 -19.28
CA GLY A 216 12.15 0.62 -20.53
C GLY A 216 12.35 -0.89 -20.27
N ASN A 217 12.02 -1.40 -19.08
CA ASN A 217 12.21 -2.81 -18.74
C ASN A 217 11.20 -3.68 -19.50
N GLU A 218 11.70 -4.45 -20.48
CA GLU A 218 10.86 -5.29 -21.36
C GLU A 218 10.12 -6.39 -20.60
N GLU A 219 10.66 -6.90 -19.50
CA GLU A 219 9.97 -7.89 -18.68
C GLU A 219 8.66 -7.33 -18.09
N CYS A 220 8.65 -6.05 -17.72
CA CYS A 220 7.41 -5.38 -17.29
C CYS A 220 6.38 -5.35 -18.43
N LEU A 221 6.79 -5.10 -19.66
CA LEU A 221 5.89 -5.12 -20.83
C LEU A 221 5.37 -6.53 -21.12
N GLU A 222 6.19 -7.54 -20.95
CA GLU A 222 5.77 -8.95 -21.11
C GLU A 222 4.70 -9.33 -20.07
N TRP A 223 4.92 -8.99 -18.80
CA TRP A 223 3.93 -9.19 -17.75
C TRP A 223 2.64 -8.39 -17.99
N PHE A 224 2.74 -7.13 -18.43
CA PHE A 224 1.58 -6.33 -18.79
C PHE A 224 0.71 -6.99 -19.86
N LYS A 225 1.33 -7.62 -20.87
CA LYS A 225 0.61 -8.33 -21.94
C LYS A 225 0.01 -9.66 -21.49
N LYS A 226 0.59 -10.26 -20.44
CA LYS A 226 0.17 -11.55 -19.89
C LYS A 226 -1.02 -11.41 -18.93
N LEU A 227 -1.13 -10.26 -18.24
CA LEU A 227 -2.24 -9.90 -17.34
C LEU A 227 -3.53 -9.56 -18.10
#